data_1797e04f3f819226121ff285ac2607d2
#
_entry.id   1797e04f3f819226121ff285ac2607d2
#
_cell.length_a   1.000
_cell.length_b   1.000
_cell.length_c   1.000
_cell.angle_alpha   90.00
_cell.angle_beta   90.00
_cell.angle_gamma   90.00
#
_symmetry.space_group_name_H-M   'P 1'
#
loop_
_entity.id
_entity.type
_entity.pdbx_description
1 polymer ?
#
loop_
_entity_poly.entity_id
_entity_poly.type
_entity_poly.pdbx_seq_one_letter_code
_entity_poly.pdbx_strand_id
1 'polypeptide(L)'
;MTDQLSLRLEPELPRLPGDLRPMLPRSAPAAFDSAEHLFEPSWGGERVLAFIEPADRAHLRLLDGHGRDLADLIPELADLPARILARSAVVDGELVVVDQTGRADPEGLGARLRGEAGPPVAYLVFDLLALDGRPILREPLFRRRQLLRRTLTPGESVVAVPAILGEGIALHTAVRAQGIGAVLARVRASPYLPGVRSRLWRLVEAAPIETSGADHAGVAAGGQSSLGLAADGTGLRAEGGPATAPVLALIRRLPFDEEA
;
A
#
# COMPACT_ATOMS: atom_id res chain seq x y z
N MET A 1 9.50 55.80 -11.13
CA MET A 1 9.44 54.39 -11.43
C MET A 1 8.65 53.73 -10.30
N THR A 2 7.37 53.46 -10.54
CA THR A 2 6.47 52.83 -9.56
C THR A 2 6.60 51.32 -9.74
N ASP A 3 7.22 50.69 -8.77
CA ASP A 3 7.37 49.23 -8.72
C ASP A 3 5.99 48.65 -8.42
N GLN A 4 5.34 48.12 -9.45
CA GLN A 4 4.02 47.53 -9.36
C GLN A 4 4.19 46.10 -8.86
N LEU A 5 4.12 45.90 -7.53
CA LEU A 5 4.06 44.58 -6.89
C LEU A 5 2.81 43.85 -7.37
N SER A 6 3.00 42.99 -8.34
CA SER A 6 1.98 42.08 -8.85
C SER A 6 1.78 40.93 -7.83
N LEU A 7 0.89 41.13 -6.87
CA LEU A 7 0.41 40.05 -5.98
C LEU A 7 -0.35 39.05 -6.85
N ARG A 8 0.30 37.94 -7.20
CA ARG A 8 -0.39 36.76 -7.74
C ARG A 8 -1.12 36.08 -6.57
N LEU A 9 -2.37 36.50 -6.34
CA LEU A 9 -3.26 35.76 -5.47
C LEU A 9 -3.61 34.42 -6.20
N GLU A 10 -2.98 33.34 -5.79
CA GLU A 10 -3.44 32.02 -6.22
C GLU A 10 -4.87 31.82 -5.72
N PRO A 11 -5.81 31.39 -6.58
CA PRO A 11 -7.17 31.15 -6.16
C PRO A 11 -7.20 30.10 -5.04
N GLU A 12 -8.01 30.38 -4.01
CA GLU A 12 -8.23 29.43 -2.92
C GLU A 12 -8.83 28.15 -3.49
N LEU A 13 -8.25 27.00 -3.15
CA LEU A 13 -8.80 25.72 -3.57
C LEU A 13 -10.05 25.38 -2.76
N PRO A 14 -11.08 24.76 -3.39
CA PRO A 14 -12.20 24.20 -2.66
C PRO A 14 -11.74 23.22 -1.58
N ARG A 15 -12.45 23.18 -0.46
CA ARG A 15 -12.19 22.17 0.55
C ARG A 15 -12.46 20.76 0.01
N LEU A 16 -11.60 19.82 0.38
CA LEU A 16 -11.83 18.41 0.05
C LEU A 16 -13.06 17.89 0.80
N PRO A 17 -13.88 17.00 0.18
CA PRO A 17 -15.01 16.40 0.86
C PRO A 17 -14.51 15.58 2.06
N GLY A 18 -14.97 15.95 3.28
CA GLY A 18 -14.49 15.36 4.52
C GLY A 18 -15.19 14.03 4.91
N ASP A 19 -16.20 13.63 4.16
CA ASP A 19 -17.09 12.50 4.45
C ASP A 19 -16.91 11.32 3.47
N LEU A 20 -15.90 11.37 2.63
CA LEU A 20 -15.60 10.25 1.73
C LEU A 20 -15.30 8.97 2.52
N ARG A 21 -15.88 7.87 2.06
CA ARG A 21 -15.63 6.53 2.59
C ARG A 21 -15.00 5.66 1.50
N PRO A 22 -14.12 4.71 1.86
CA PRO A 22 -13.55 3.79 0.88
C PRO A 22 -14.62 3.01 0.13
N MET A 23 -14.44 2.87 -1.19
CA MET A 23 -15.19 1.90 -1.98
C MET A 23 -14.72 0.50 -1.61
N LEU A 24 -15.65 -0.44 -1.43
CA LEU A 24 -15.36 -1.78 -0.95
C LEU A 24 -15.55 -2.83 -2.06
N PRO A 25 -14.66 -3.84 -2.13
CA PRO A 25 -14.83 -4.95 -3.05
C PRO A 25 -15.90 -5.92 -2.58
N ARG A 26 -16.43 -6.72 -3.53
CA ARG A 26 -17.12 -7.98 -3.23
C ARG A 26 -16.15 -9.14 -3.35
N SER A 27 -16.33 -10.15 -2.52
CA SER A 27 -15.58 -11.40 -2.64
C SER A 27 -15.86 -12.07 -3.99
N ALA A 28 -14.84 -12.70 -4.54
CA ALA A 28 -14.94 -13.58 -5.71
C ALA A 28 -14.44 -14.98 -5.34
N PRO A 29 -15.12 -16.05 -5.79
CA PRO A 29 -14.84 -17.42 -5.33
C PRO A 29 -13.54 -18.00 -5.88
N ALA A 30 -13.03 -17.48 -7.00
CA ALA A 30 -11.84 -17.97 -7.66
C ALA A 30 -11.13 -16.87 -8.46
N ALA A 31 -9.84 -17.07 -8.70
CA ALA A 31 -9.06 -16.24 -9.61
C ALA A 31 -9.58 -16.38 -11.05
N PHE A 32 -9.49 -15.29 -11.80
CA PHE A 32 -9.96 -15.21 -13.18
C PHE A 32 -9.09 -14.24 -13.97
N ASP A 33 -9.07 -14.42 -15.30
CA ASP A 33 -8.49 -13.47 -16.24
C ASP A 33 -9.58 -12.63 -16.90
N SER A 34 -9.27 -11.36 -17.18
CA SER A 34 -10.21 -10.47 -17.87
C SER A 34 -9.52 -9.22 -18.38
N ALA A 35 -9.58 -8.98 -19.68
CA ALA A 35 -9.05 -7.76 -20.32
C ALA A 35 -9.73 -6.46 -19.82
N GLU A 36 -10.85 -6.55 -19.12
CA GLU A 36 -11.56 -5.41 -18.54
C GLU A 36 -11.10 -5.06 -17.13
N HIS A 37 -10.25 -5.90 -16.52
CA HIS A 37 -9.83 -5.73 -15.12
C HIS A 37 -8.34 -5.43 -15.00
N LEU A 38 -8.03 -4.55 -14.06
CA LEU A 38 -6.71 -4.39 -13.47
C LEU A 38 -6.65 -5.26 -12.22
N PHE A 39 -5.59 -6.04 -12.08
CA PHE A 39 -5.35 -6.92 -10.95
C PHE A 39 -4.17 -6.43 -10.13
N GLU A 40 -4.34 -6.32 -8.82
CA GLU A 40 -3.38 -5.76 -7.88
C GLU A 40 -3.20 -6.69 -6.69
N PRO A 41 -1.99 -6.81 -6.13
CA PRO A 41 -1.82 -7.49 -4.84
C PRO A 41 -2.48 -6.68 -3.73
N SER A 42 -3.04 -7.36 -2.73
CA SER A 42 -3.59 -6.77 -1.52
C SER A 42 -3.10 -7.57 -0.31
N TRP A 43 -2.55 -6.87 0.66
CA TRP A 43 -2.01 -7.48 1.87
C TRP A 43 -3.06 -7.65 2.96
N GLY A 44 -4.27 -7.06 2.77
CA GLY A 44 -5.33 -7.12 3.76
C GLY A 44 -5.09 -6.21 4.96
N GLY A 45 -4.38 -5.11 4.75
CA GLY A 45 -4.11 -4.09 5.77
C GLY A 45 -5.32 -3.22 6.10
N GLU A 46 -5.09 -2.15 6.88
CA GLU A 46 -6.14 -1.18 7.22
C GLU A 46 -6.36 -0.20 6.06
N ARG A 47 -7.59 -0.14 5.55
CA ARG A 47 -7.95 0.75 4.48
C ARG A 47 -8.09 2.18 4.95
N VAL A 48 -7.36 3.09 4.32
CA VAL A 48 -7.42 4.52 4.65
C VAL A 48 -7.51 5.40 3.41
N LEU A 49 -8.18 6.54 3.56
CA LEU A 49 -8.12 7.67 2.65
C LEU A 49 -7.19 8.72 3.23
N ALA A 50 -6.13 9.06 2.52
CA ALA A 50 -5.26 10.16 2.90
C ALA A 50 -5.74 11.46 2.24
N PHE A 51 -6.05 12.45 3.07
CA PHE A 51 -6.41 13.80 2.66
C PHE A 51 -5.20 14.70 2.82
N ILE A 52 -4.69 15.19 1.71
CA ILE A 52 -3.58 16.13 1.65
C ILE A 52 -4.16 17.50 1.33
N GLU A 53 -4.13 18.38 2.33
CA GLU A 53 -4.60 19.77 2.21
C GLU A 53 -3.48 20.68 1.72
N PRO A 54 -3.79 21.90 1.22
CA PRO A 54 -2.79 22.90 0.87
C PRO A 54 -1.86 23.23 2.04
N ALA A 55 -0.62 23.65 1.73
CA ALA A 55 0.45 23.86 2.70
C ALA A 55 0.11 24.87 3.82
N ASP A 56 -0.76 25.84 3.56
CA ASP A 56 -1.27 26.80 4.54
C ASP A 56 -2.26 26.18 5.54
N ARG A 57 -2.79 25.02 5.23
CA ARG A 57 -3.69 24.21 6.07
C ARG A 57 -3.02 22.96 6.63
N ALA A 58 -1.77 22.74 6.32
CA ALA A 58 -0.76 21.78 6.77
C ALA A 58 -1.29 20.52 7.51
N HIS A 59 -2.33 19.88 7.02
CA HIS A 59 -2.82 18.67 7.64
C HIS A 59 -2.92 17.53 6.66
N LEU A 60 -2.09 16.52 6.91
CA LEU A 60 -2.36 15.17 6.49
C LEU A 60 -3.42 14.60 7.43
N ARG A 61 -4.53 14.10 6.88
CA ARG A 61 -5.49 13.26 7.61
C ARG A 61 -5.50 11.89 6.97
N LEU A 62 -5.45 10.85 7.80
CA LEU A 62 -5.51 9.45 7.39
C LEU A 62 -6.82 8.85 7.94
N LEU A 63 -7.90 8.95 7.18
CA LEU A 63 -9.21 8.50 7.65
C LEU A 63 -9.44 7.02 7.32
N ASP A 64 -9.66 6.21 8.36
CA ASP A 64 -10.08 4.81 8.22
C ASP A 64 -11.53 4.68 7.73
N GLY A 65 -12.00 3.44 7.52
CA GLY A 65 -13.38 3.16 7.09
C GLY A 65 -14.46 3.66 8.05
N HIS A 66 -14.12 3.94 9.30
CA HIS A 66 -15.01 4.48 10.33
C HIS A 66 -14.92 6.01 10.45
N GLY A 67 -13.93 6.63 9.81
CA GLY A 67 -13.68 8.08 9.85
C GLY A 67 -12.79 8.51 11.01
N ARG A 68 -12.08 7.58 11.66
CA ARG A 68 -11.06 7.89 12.65
C ARG A 68 -9.82 8.38 11.92
N ASP A 69 -9.24 9.47 12.40
CA ASP A 69 -7.96 9.97 11.89
C ASP A 69 -6.81 9.21 12.56
N LEU A 70 -5.94 8.66 11.74
CA LEU A 70 -4.80 7.86 12.16
C LEU A 70 -3.47 8.58 11.96
N ALA A 71 -3.46 9.83 11.49
CA ALA A 71 -2.25 10.54 11.08
C ALA A 71 -1.21 10.63 12.22
N ASP A 72 -1.65 10.94 13.43
CA ASP A 72 -0.76 11.05 14.60
C ASP A 72 -0.16 9.70 15.05
N LEU A 73 -0.77 8.57 14.64
CA LEU A 73 -0.30 7.23 14.98
C LEU A 73 0.76 6.70 14.01
N ILE A 74 0.88 7.32 12.82
CA ILE A 74 1.73 6.84 11.72
C ILE A 74 2.69 7.95 11.28
N PRO A 75 3.68 8.31 12.11
CA PRO A 75 4.62 9.39 11.82
C PRO A 75 5.47 9.13 10.57
N GLU A 76 5.59 7.87 10.13
CA GLU A 76 6.28 7.47 8.89
C GLU A 76 5.65 8.11 7.63
N LEU A 77 4.39 8.55 7.72
CA LEU A 77 3.67 9.17 6.61
C LEU A 77 3.62 10.71 6.71
N ALA A 78 4.30 11.32 7.67
CA ALA A 78 4.29 12.78 7.85
C ALA A 78 4.82 13.53 6.61
N ASP A 79 5.66 12.90 5.79
CA ASP A 79 6.19 13.47 4.55
C ASP A 79 5.30 13.20 3.31
N LEU A 80 4.18 12.48 3.45
CA LEU A 80 3.26 12.19 2.34
C LEU A 80 2.80 13.45 1.60
N PRO A 81 2.48 14.59 2.24
CA PRO A 81 2.14 15.81 1.53
C PRO A 81 3.24 16.30 0.59
N ALA A 82 4.51 16.19 0.97
CA ALA A 82 5.65 16.58 0.14
C ALA A 82 5.89 15.63 -1.04
N ARG A 83 5.33 14.42 -1.01
CA ARG A 83 5.40 13.43 -2.08
C ARG A 83 4.31 13.58 -3.12
N ILE A 84 3.32 14.44 -2.88
CA ILE A 84 2.22 14.71 -3.81
C ILE A 84 2.53 15.98 -4.61
N LEU A 85 2.73 15.82 -5.91
CA LEU A 85 2.99 16.90 -6.86
C LEU A 85 1.68 17.63 -7.23
N ALA A 86 0.98 18.12 -6.20
CA ALA A 86 -0.25 18.88 -6.32
C ALA A 86 -0.47 19.73 -5.07
N ARG A 87 -1.36 20.73 -5.15
CA ARG A 87 -1.71 21.61 -4.02
C ARG A 87 -2.62 20.92 -3.01
N SER A 88 -3.43 19.98 -3.47
CA SER A 88 -4.25 19.12 -2.60
C SER A 88 -4.59 17.83 -3.31
N ALA A 89 -4.79 16.74 -2.55
CA ALA A 89 -5.19 15.45 -3.08
C ALA A 89 -5.98 14.64 -2.06
N VAL A 90 -6.78 13.69 -2.56
CA VAL A 90 -7.27 12.56 -1.77
C VAL A 90 -6.81 11.29 -2.46
N VAL A 91 -6.03 10.48 -1.78
CA VAL A 91 -5.57 9.19 -2.27
C VAL A 91 -6.13 8.06 -1.41
N ASP A 92 -6.32 6.90 -2.04
CA ASP A 92 -6.88 5.72 -1.43
C ASP A 92 -5.83 4.60 -1.43
N GLY A 93 -5.72 3.92 -0.29
CA GLY A 93 -4.73 2.88 -0.10
C GLY A 93 -4.99 2.02 1.13
N GLU A 94 -4.02 1.15 1.45
CA GLU A 94 -4.03 0.37 2.67
C GLU A 94 -2.74 0.58 3.47
N LEU A 95 -2.87 0.70 4.80
CA LEU A 95 -1.75 0.68 5.72
C LEU A 95 -1.38 -0.77 5.99
N VAL A 96 -0.10 -1.09 5.91
CA VAL A 96 0.39 -2.43 6.18
C VAL A 96 1.65 -2.38 7.05
N VAL A 97 1.81 -3.37 7.89
CA VAL A 97 3.10 -3.78 8.44
C VAL A 97 3.45 -5.10 7.79
N VAL A 98 4.68 -5.28 7.40
CA VAL A 98 5.17 -6.54 6.87
C VAL A 98 6.35 -7.04 7.68
N ASP A 99 6.44 -8.34 7.83
CA ASP A 99 7.56 -9.01 8.46
C ASP A 99 8.82 -8.99 7.55
N GLN A 100 9.91 -9.56 8.02
CA GLN A 100 11.17 -9.65 7.26
C GLN A 100 11.07 -10.47 5.97
N THR A 101 10.04 -11.31 5.85
CA THR A 101 9.76 -12.11 4.65
C THR A 101 8.84 -11.39 3.66
N GLY A 102 8.30 -10.22 4.04
CA GLY A 102 7.36 -9.43 3.24
C GLY A 102 5.90 -9.85 3.39
N ARG A 103 5.57 -10.74 4.33
CA ARG A 103 4.20 -11.13 4.64
C ARG A 103 3.55 -10.09 5.54
N ALA A 104 2.24 -9.94 5.40
CA ALA A 104 1.49 -9.06 6.28
C ALA A 104 1.64 -9.51 7.75
N ASP A 105 1.82 -8.52 8.62
CA ASP A 105 1.81 -8.66 10.07
C ASP A 105 0.61 -7.89 10.65
N PRO A 106 -0.58 -8.50 10.71
CA PRO A 106 -1.78 -7.84 11.24
C PRO A 106 -1.67 -7.48 12.72
N GLU A 107 -0.91 -8.27 13.51
CA GLU A 107 -0.72 -8.00 14.95
C GLU A 107 0.15 -6.76 15.14
N GLY A 108 1.27 -6.68 14.40
CA GLY A 108 2.13 -5.50 14.37
C GLY A 108 1.38 -4.26 13.91
N LEU A 109 0.59 -4.36 12.84
CA LEU A 109 -0.27 -3.25 12.40
C LEU A 109 -1.27 -2.86 13.49
N GLY A 110 -1.96 -3.83 14.10
CA GLY A 110 -2.90 -3.58 15.19
C GLY A 110 -2.27 -2.86 16.37
N ALA A 111 -1.05 -3.24 16.78
CA ALA A 111 -0.28 -2.58 17.83
C ALA A 111 0.00 -1.11 17.45
N ARG A 112 0.49 -0.86 16.23
CA ARG A 112 0.75 0.50 15.71
C ARG A 112 -0.52 1.36 15.73
N LEU A 113 -1.66 0.82 15.31
CA LEU A 113 -2.95 1.53 15.30
C LEU A 113 -3.52 1.80 16.69
N ARG A 114 -2.99 1.14 17.73
CA ARG A 114 -3.26 1.47 19.15
C ARG A 114 -2.26 2.47 19.74
N GLY A 115 -1.28 2.91 18.95
CA GLY A 115 -0.24 3.84 19.41
C GLY A 115 0.94 3.16 20.11
N GLU A 116 1.06 1.84 19.99
CA GLU A 116 2.18 1.09 20.53
C GLU A 116 3.41 1.20 19.61
N ALA A 117 4.60 1.10 20.17
CA ALA A 117 5.83 1.01 19.39
C ALA A 117 5.86 -0.31 18.62
N GLY A 118 6.40 -0.30 17.38
CA GLY A 118 6.45 -1.49 16.54
C GLY A 118 7.14 -1.25 15.21
N PRO A 119 7.07 -2.22 14.29
CA PRO A 119 7.65 -2.09 12.96
C PRO A 119 7.06 -0.90 12.18
N PRO A 120 7.80 -0.34 11.21
CA PRO A 120 7.30 0.77 10.41
C PRO A 120 6.08 0.36 9.58
N VAL A 121 5.14 1.30 9.47
CA VAL A 121 3.93 1.15 8.65
C VAL A 121 4.22 1.68 7.25
N ALA A 122 3.82 0.93 6.23
CA ALA A 122 3.82 1.39 4.85
C ALA A 122 2.40 1.69 4.38
N TYR A 123 2.26 2.69 3.51
CA TYR A 123 1.02 3.05 2.85
C TYR A 123 1.07 2.64 1.39
N LEU A 124 0.25 1.68 1.02
CA LEU A 124 0.13 1.12 -0.32
C LEU A 124 -1.00 1.83 -1.06
N VAL A 125 -0.63 2.80 -1.90
CA VAL A 125 -1.59 3.66 -2.61
C VAL A 125 -1.96 3.05 -3.96
N PHE A 126 -3.23 2.99 -4.28
CA PHE A 126 -3.72 2.39 -5.54
C PHE A 126 -4.79 3.22 -6.26
N ASP A 127 -5.29 4.32 -5.69
CA ASP A 127 -6.26 5.19 -6.36
C ASP A 127 -6.09 6.66 -5.98
N LEU A 128 -6.56 7.56 -6.86
CA LEU A 128 -6.62 9.01 -6.65
C LEU A 128 -8.07 9.47 -6.82
N LEU A 129 -8.60 10.19 -5.84
CA LEU A 129 -10.02 10.53 -5.75
C LEU A 129 -10.29 12.01 -5.97
N ALA A 130 -9.34 12.86 -5.62
CA ALA A 130 -9.39 14.31 -5.84
C ALA A 130 -8.00 14.84 -6.11
N LEU A 131 -7.91 15.89 -6.91
CA LEU A 131 -6.66 16.58 -7.25
C LEU A 131 -6.95 18.08 -7.38
N ASP A 132 -6.15 18.92 -6.72
CA ASP A 132 -6.27 20.37 -6.73
C ASP A 132 -7.70 20.86 -6.49
N GLY A 133 -8.34 20.34 -5.44
CA GLY A 133 -9.71 20.66 -5.04
C GLY A 133 -10.80 20.11 -5.95
N ARG A 134 -10.45 19.34 -6.99
CA ARG A 134 -11.42 18.77 -7.93
C ARG A 134 -11.60 17.27 -7.68
N PRO A 135 -12.81 16.80 -7.35
CA PRO A 135 -13.10 15.37 -7.27
C PRO A 135 -13.05 14.74 -8.68
N ILE A 136 -12.35 13.61 -8.78
CA ILE A 136 -12.23 12.83 -10.03
C ILE A 136 -12.88 11.44 -9.91
N LEU A 137 -13.81 11.27 -9.01
CA LEU A 137 -14.50 10.00 -8.73
C LEU A 137 -15.21 9.40 -9.95
N ARG A 138 -15.67 10.26 -10.87
CA ARG A 138 -16.38 9.82 -12.09
C ARG A 138 -15.43 9.40 -13.22
N GLU A 139 -14.16 9.78 -13.13
CA GLU A 139 -13.16 9.36 -14.09
C GLU A 139 -12.99 7.83 -14.04
N PRO A 140 -12.72 7.18 -15.19
CA PRO A 140 -12.37 5.77 -15.21
C PRO A 140 -11.15 5.45 -14.36
N LEU A 141 -11.12 4.29 -13.72
CA LEU A 141 -10.02 3.85 -12.86
C LEU A 141 -8.65 4.01 -13.53
N PHE A 142 -8.52 3.61 -14.81
CA PHE A 142 -7.24 3.72 -15.52
C PHE A 142 -6.74 5.16 -15.63
N ARG A 143 -7.66 6.15 -15.73
CA ARG A 143 -7.32 7.58 -15.75
C ARG A 143 -6.88 8.05 -14.38
N ARG A 144 -7.62 7.69 -13.33
CA ARG A 144 -7.25 8.04 -11.95
C ARG A 144 -5.88 7.47 -11.58
N ARG A 145 -5.58 6.23 -11.98
CA ARG A 145 -4.25 5.63 -11.77
C ARG A 145 -3.14 6.30 -12.59
N GLN A 146 -3.43 6.71 -13.82
CA GLN A 146 -2.48 7.47 -14.62
C GLN A 146 -2.14 8.81 -13.96
N LEU A 147 -3.14 9.51 -13.40
CA LEU A 147 -2.94 10.73 -12.63
C LEU A 147 -2.15 10.44 -11.35
N LEU A 148 -2.49 9.38 -10.62
CA LEU A 148 -1.76 8.97 -9.41
C LEU A 148 -0.26 8.78 -9.70
N ARG A 149 0.10 8.03 -10.74
CA ARG A 149 1.50 7.82 -11.11
C ARG A 149 2.27 9.10 -11.46
N ARG A 150 1.57 10.13 -11.95
CA ARG A 150 2.17 11.43 -12.27
C ARG A 150 2.28 12.35 -11.06
N THR A 151 1.45 12.12 -10.06
CA THR A 151 1.29 13.00 -8.91
C THR A 151 2.03 12.49 -7.68
N LEU A 152 2.08 11.15 -7.48
CA LEU A 152 2.73 10.55 -6.32
C LEU A 152 4.19 10.22 -6.63
N THR A 153 5.09 10.74 -5.80
CA THR A 153 6.49 10.32 -5.74
C THR A 153 6.64 9.24 -4.67
N PRO A 154 6.91 7.97 -5.05
CA PRO A 154 7.09 6.89 -4.07
C PRO A 154 8.25 7.15 -3.10
N GLY A 155 8.20 6.52 -1.93
CA GLY A 155 9.22 6.59 -0.89
C GLY A 155 9.32 5.28 -0.11
N GLU A 156 10.05 5.31 1.00
CA GLU A 156 10.24 4.11 1.82
C GLU A 156 8.93 3.60 2.44
N SER A 157 8.10 4.53 2.92
CA SER A 157 6.82 4.21 3.56
C SER A 157 5.61 4.46 2.67
N VAL A 158 5.79 4.92 1.43
CA VAL A 158 4.69 5.22 0.50
C VAL A 158 4.96 4.59 -0.85
N VAL A 159 4.09 3.69 -1.27
CA VAL A 159 4.27 2.90 -2.49
C VAL A 159 3.02 2.96 -3.36
N ALA A 160 3.19 3.27 -4.64
CA ALA A 160 2.11 3.07 -5.61
C ALA A 160 2.02 1.57 -5.95
N VAL A 161 0.89 0.94 -5.63
CA VAL A 161 0.68 -0.48 -5.92
C VAL A 161 0.65 -0.69 -7.44
N PRO A 162 1.48 -1.56 -8.00
CA PRO A 162 1.44 -1.88 -9.42
C PRO A 162 0.19 -2.70 -9.76
N ALA A 163 -0.21 -2.70 -11.02
CA ALA A 163 -1.35 -3.46 -11.50
C ALA A 163 -1.03 -4.15 -12.83
N ILE A 164 -1.54 -5.36 -13.01
CA ILE A 164 -1.45 -6.12 -14.25
C ILE A 164 -2.80 -6.08 -14.94
N LEU A 165 -2.80 -5.83 -16.24
CA LEU A 165 -4.01 -5.88 -17.06
C LEU A 165 -4.24 -7.32 -17.53
N GLY A 166 -5.42 -7.87 -17.25
CA GLY A 166 -5.87 -9.11 -17.88
C GLY A 166 -5.50 -10.39 -17.12
N GLU A 167 -4.35 -10.47 -16.47
CA GLU A 167 -3.71 -11.70 -15.99
C GLU A 167 -3.92 -11.95 -14.47
N GLY A 168 -5.15 -12.09 -14.05
CA GLY A 168 -5.47 -12.28 -12.62
C GLY A 168 -5.08 -13.63 -12.07
N ILE A 169 -5.13 -14.71 -12.87
CA ILE A 169 -4.73 -16.06 -12.44
C ILE A 169 -3.22 -16.11 -12.20
N ALA A 170 -2.42 -15.54 -13.11
CA ALA A 170 -0.97 -15.49 -12.96
C ALA A 170 -0.57 -14.69 -11.70
N LEU A 171 -1.16 -13.50 -11.51
CA LEU A 171 -0.91 -12.70 -10.31
C LEU A 171 -1.34 -13.43 -9.04
N HIS A 172 -2.52 -14.06 -9.03
CA HIS A 172 -3.00 -14.82 -7.87
C HIS A 172 -2.04 -15.94 -7.49
N THR A 173 -1.50 -16.65 -8.47
CA THR A 173 -0.49 -17.69 -8.23
C THR A 173 0.78 -17.10 -7.61
N ALA A 174 1.26 -15.96 -8.13
CA ALA A 174 2.45 -15.30 -7.63
C ALA A 174 2.28 -14.75 -6.20
N VAL A 175 1.15 -14.08 -5.89
CA VAL A 175 0.89 -13.53 -4.56
C VAL A 175 0.71 -14.64 -3.53
N ARG A 176 0.04 -15.75 -3.91
CA ARG A 176 -0.09 -16.93 -3.06
C ARG A 176 1.26 -17.56 -2.71
N ALA A 177 2.15 -17.71 -3.70
CA ALA A 177 3.50 -18.23 -3.48
C ALA A 177 4.34 -17.36 -2.55
N GLN A 178 4.07 -16.05 -2.50
CA GLN A 178 4.77 -15.10 -1.64
C GLN A 178 4.06 -14.86 -0.30
N GLY A 179 2.93 -15.50 -0.05
CA GLY A 179 2.16 -15.33 1.19
C GLY A 179 1.45 -13.98 1.32
N ILE A 180 1.18 -13.31 0.18
CA ILE A 180 0.34 -12.10 0.14
C ILE A 180 -1.13 -12.53 0.22
N GLY A 181 -1.96 -11.80 0.98
CA GLY A 181 -3.29 -12.23 1.38
C GLY A 181 -4.32 -12.37 0.25
N ALA A 182 -4.27 -11.52 -0.77
CA ALA A 182 -5.30 -11.49 -1.80
C ALA A 182 -4.86 -10.81 -3.11
N VAL A 183 -5.71 -10.95 -4.13
CA VAL A 183 -5.68 -10.13 -5.35
C VAL A 183 -6.95 -9.28 -5.40
N LEU A 184 -6.78 -7.98 -5.61
CA LEU A 184 -7.87 -7.05 -5.87
C LEU A 184 -8.02 -6.85 -7.39
N ALA A 185 -9.14 -7.33 -7.94
CA ALA A 185 -9.51 -7.15 -9.35
C ALA A 185 -10.48 -5.97 -9.48
N ARG A 186 -10.13 -4.98 -10.29
CA ARG A 186 -10.93 -3.76 -10.47
C ARG A 186 -11.23 -3.51 -11.95
N VAL A 187 -12.49 -3.27 -12.27
CA VAL A 187 -12.88 -2.91 -13.66
C VAL A 187 -12.18 -1.60 -14.04
N ARG A 188 -11.33 -1.66 -15.09
CA ARG A 188 -10.48 -0.53 -15.53
C ARG A 188 -11.26 0.73 -15.91
N ALA A 189 -12.48 0.58 -16.41
CA ALA A 189 -13.36 1.68 -16.80
C ALA A 189 -14.28 2.15 -15.66
N SER A 190 -14.16 1.59 -14.45
CA SER A 190 -15.08 1.89 -13.35
C SER A 190 -14.90 3.27 -12.76
N PRO A 191 -16.01 3.96 -12.40
CA PRO A 191 -15.95 5.09 -11.48
C PRO A 191 -15.61 4.60 -10.06
N TYR A 192 -15.28 5.55 -9.19
CA TYR A 192 -15.19 5.31 -7.76
C TYR A 192 -16.54 5.59 -7.09
N LEU A 193 -17.05 4.66 -6.30
CA LEU A 193 -18.34 4.74 -5.61
C LEU A 193 -18.09 4.79 -4.09
N PRO A 194 -17.97 5.98 -3.48
CA PRO A 194 -17.64 6.11 -2.06
C PRO A 194 -18.63 5.37 -1.16
N GLY A 195 -18.11 4.58 -0.21
CA GLY A 195 -18.90 3.83 0.76
C GLY A 195 -19.67 2.63 0.19
N VAL A 196 -19.62 2.38 -1.12
CA VAL A 196 -20.39 1.31 -1.76
C VAL A 196 -19.56 0.03 -1.86
N ARG A 197 -20.14 -1.11 -1.45
CA ARG A 197 -19.62 -2.44 -1.75
C ARG A 197 -20.09 -2.85 -3.15
N SER A 198 -19.17 -2.83 -4.12
CA SER A 198 -19.51 -2.96 -5.53
C SER A 198 -18.89 -4.20 -6.18
N ARG A 199 -19.60 -4.75 -7.18
CA ARG A 199 -19.07 -5.81 -8.06
C ARG A 199 -18.03 -5.31 -9.08
N LEU A 200 -17.88 -3.99 -9.22
CA LEU A 200 -16.82 -3.40 -10.04
C LEU A 200 -15.43 -3.67 -9.46
N TRP A 201 -15.38 -3.98 -8.17
CA TRP A 201 -14.20 -4.42 -7.45
C TRP A 201 -14.43 -5.81 -6.86
N ARG A 202 -13.49 -6.72 -7.06
CA ARG A 202 -13.57 -8.09 -6.59
C ARG A 202 -12.30 -8.45 -5.83
N LEU A 203 -12.44 -9.04 -4.66
CA LEU A 203 -11.34 -9.54 -3.86
C LEU A 203 -11.30 -11.05 -4.01
N VAL A 204 -10.16 -11.57 -4.45
CA VAL A 204 -9.87 -13.00 -4.55
C VAL A 204 -8.85 -13.33 -3.49
N GLU A 205 -9.25 -14.06 -2.47
CA GLU A 205 -8.36 -14.49 -1.40
C GLU A 205 -7.29 -15.44 -1.94
N ALA A 206 -6.06 -15.25 -1.50
CA ALA A 206 -4.91 -16.08 -1.82
C ALA A 206 -4.45 -16.78 -0.53
N ALA A 207 -5.22 -17.78 -0.05
CA ALA A 207 -4.84 -18.54 1.13
C ALA A 207 -3.40 -19.04 0.99
N PRO A 208 -2.54 -18.91 2.05
CA PRO A 208 -1.19 -19.44 2.02
C PRO A 208 -1.20 -20.91 1.62
N ILE A 209 -0.21 -21.32 0.83
CA ILE A 209 0.05 -22.75 0.64
C ILE A 209 0.60 -23.22 2.00
N GLU A 210 -0.22 -23.91 2.77
CA GLU A 210 0.30 -24.69 3.89
C GLU A 210 1.29 -25.67 3.28
N THR A 211 2.59 -25.43 3.45
CA THR A 211 3.60 -26.46 3.24
C THR A 211 3.31 -27.49 4.31
N SER A 212 2.53 -28.50 3.93
CA SER A 212 2.32 -29.70 4.74
C SER A 212 3.70 -30.24 5.06
N GLY A 213 4.10 -30.11 6.31
CA GLY A 213 5.28 -30.75 6.86
C GLY A 213 5.06 -32.28 6.86
N ALA A 214 5.23 -32.88 5.68
CA ALA A 214 5.39 -34.32 5.57
C ALA A 214 6.89 -34.63 5.71
N ASP A 215 7.15 -35.54 6.66
CA ASP A 215 8.37 -36.29 6.88
C ASP A 215 9.47 -35.67 7.77
N HIS A 216 9.18 -35.66 9.08
CA HIS A 216 10.19 -36.01 10.07
C HIS A 216 9.66 -37.13 10.96
N ALA A 217 9.51 -38.30 10.37
CA ALA A 217 9.40 -39.56 11.11
C ALA A 217 10.78 -40.20 11.15
N GLY A 218 11.40 -40.15 12.32
CA GLY A 218 12.24 -41.22 12.84
C GLY A 218 13.63 -41.40 12.26
N VAL A 219 14.66 -40.96 12.96
CA VAL A 219 15.75 -41.85 13.40
C VAL A 219 16.26 -41.34 14.74
N ALA A 220 16.02 -42.12 15.78
CA ALA A 220 16.70 -42.03 17.07
C ALA A 220 18.06 -42.73 16.95
N ALA A 221 19.05 -42.13 17.59
CA ALA A 221 20.09 -42.76 18.41
C ALA A 221 21.51 -42.27 18.14
N GLY A 222 22.11 -41.74 19.20
CA GLY A 222 23.45 -42.08 19.60
C GLY A 222 24.62 -41.22 19.16
N GLY A 223 25.27 -40.57 20.15
CA GLY A 223 26.68 -40.25 20.02
C GLY A 223 27.10 -38.91 20.61
N GLN A 224 27.49 -38.88 21.85
CA GLN A 224 28.27 -37.85 22.53
C GLN A 224 29.61 -37.64 21.82
N SER A 225 30.05 -36.40 21.69
CA SER A 225 31.39 -36.00 22.13
C SER A 225 31.60 -34.48 22.03
N SER A 226 32.03 -33.94 23.14
CA SER A 226 32.55 -32.63 23.42
C SER A 226 33.89 -32.37 22.74
N LEU A 227 34.18 -31.08 22.52
CA LEU A 227 35.43 -30.30 22.59
C LEU A 227 35.26 -29.13 21.61
N GLY A 228 35.18 -27.88 21.98
CA GLY A 228 36.14 -27.07 22.73
C GLY A 228 37.05 -26.32 21.81
N LEU A 229 36.93 -25.04 21.67
CA LEU A 229 37.88 -23.95 21.64
C LEU A 229 37.45 -22.75 20.76
N ALA A 230 37.29 -21.65 21.47
CA ALA A 230 38.00 -20.39 21.37
C ALA A 230 37.68 -19.45 20.20
N ALA A 231 37.18 -18.33 20.63
CA ALA A 231 37.21 -16.97 20.16
C ALA A 231 38.28 -16.61 19.10
N ASP A 232 37.82 -15.85 18.08
CA ASP A 232 38.47 -14.61 17.75
C ASP A 232 37.49 -13.66 17.05
N GLY A 233 37.44 -12.45 17.59
CA GLY A 233 36.61 -11.38 17.12
C GLY A 233 37.24 -10.69 15.91
N THR A 234 36.41 -10.47 14.93
CA THR A 234 36.62 -9.38 13.98
C THR A 234 35.27 -8.80 13.62
N GLY A 235 35.03 -7.62 14.21
CA GLY A 235 33.83 -6.84 13.93
C GLY A 235 33.82 -6.38 12.47
N LEU A 236 32.91 -6.92 11.69
CA LEU A 236 32.45 -6.29 10.46
C LEU A 236 31.24 -5.43 10.85
N ARG A 237 31.49 -4.13 10.96
CA ARG A 237 30.43 -3.14 10.92
C ARG A 237 29.73 -3.30 9.57
N ALA A 238 28.52 -3.82 9.59
CA ALA A 238 27.60 -3.67 8.48
C ALA A 238 27.29 -2.17 8.37
N GLU A 239 27.84 -1.51 7.37
CA GLU A 239 27.37 -0.20 6.94
C GLU A 239 25.93 -0.37 6.49
N GLY A 240 24.99 0.10 7.34
CA GLY A 240 23.57 0.13 7.03
C GLY A 240 23.31 1.13 5.91
N GLY A 241 23.20 0.63 4.69
CA GLY A 241 22.46 1.35 3.66
C GLY A 241 21.00 1.48 4.11
N PRO A 242 20.26 2.49 3.61
CA PRO A 242 18.86 2.66 3.98
C PRO A 242 18.12 1.35 3.73
N ALA A 243 17.54 0.79 4.80
CA ALA A 243 16.76 -0.44 4.72
C ALA A 243 15.59 -0.16 3.78
N THR A 244 15.66 -0.69 2.57
CA THR A 244 14.54 -0.63 1.62
C THR A 244 13.36 -1.30 2.32
N ALA A 245 12.23 -0.60 2.44
CA ALA A 245 11.07 -1.15 3.13
C ALA A 245 10.77 -2.56 2.56
N PRO A 246 10.55 -3.59 3.40
CA PRO A 246 10.36 -4.96 2.94
C PRO A 246 9.30 -5.10 1.86
N VAL A 247 8.24 -4.27 1.91
CA VAL A 247 7.18 -4.17 0.90
C VAL A 247 7.72 -3.79 -0.49
N LEU A 248 8.64 -2.83 -0.59
CA LEU A 248 9.23 -2.44 -1.87
C LEU A 248 10.05 -3.56 -2.50
N ALA A 249 10.80 -4.30 -1.67
CA ALA A 249 11.56 -5.45 -2.13
C ALA A 249 10.65 -6.56 -2.64
N LEU A 250 9.48 -6.73 -2.03
CA LEU A 250 8.49 -7.73 -2.41
C LEU A 250 7.76 -7.35 -3.70
N ILE A 251 7.33 -6.10 -3.83
CA ILE A 251 6.67 -5.59 -5.05
C ILE A 251 7.57 -5.75 -6.27
N ARG A 252 8.88 -5.52 -6.14
CA ARG A 252 9.86 -5.72 -7.22
C ARG A 252 10.04 -7.18 -7.66
N ARG A 253 9.59 -8.15 -6.86
CA ARG A 253 9.64 -9.59 -7.19
C ARG A 253 8.38 -10.09 -7.88
N LEU A 254 7.32 -9.30 -7.90
CA LEU A 254 6.09 -9.65 -8.61
C LEU A 254 6.31 -9.49 -10.12
N PRO A 255 5.65 -10.30 -10.95
CA PRO A 255 5.79 -10.26 -12.40
C PRO A 255 5.01 -9.05 -12.97
N PHE A 256 5.55 -7.84 -12.74
CA PHE A 256 5.00 -6.64 -13.37
C PHE A 256 5.93 -6.21 -14.50
N ASP A 257 5.38 -6.03 -15.69
CA ASP A 257 6.07 -5.31 -16.74
C ASP A 257 6.13 -3.83 -16.36
N GLU A 258 7.31 -3.23 -16.41
CA GLU A 258 7.53 -1.81 -16.07
C GLU A 258 6.80 -0.83 -17.03
N GLU A 259 6.13 -1.35 -18.09
CA GLU A 259 5.42 -0.59 -19.11
C GLU A 259 3.94 -1.00 -19.16
N ALA A 260 3.11 -0.50 -18.24
CA ALA A 260 1.66 -0.55 -18.40
C ALA A 260 0.97 0.76 -17.94
#